data_2f3dbf94fc204111da7524efe2bb1593
#
_entry.id   2f3dbf94fc204111da7524efe2bb1593
#
_cell.length_a   1.000
_cell.length_b   1.000
_cell.length_c   1.000
_cell.angle_alpha   90.00
_cell.angle_beta   90.00
_cell.angle_gamma   90.00
#
_symmetry.space_group_name_H-M   'P 1'
#
loop_
_entity.id
_entity.type
_entity.pdbx_description
1 polymer ?
#
loop_
_entity_poly.entity_id
_entity_poly.type
_entity_poly.pdbx_seq_one_letter_code
_entity_poly.pdbx_strand_id
1 'polypeptide(L)'
;MKPGAWYDYIELSKIGDEDRYRILDYVVSKVGRARVQEALSVSRVTMWRLLSKQARIDDAKLGVLLKFLSEKEFQEVLSSRKLLEALGVVRSDGTINYPVVMEILRLASSDEYLKQRIIKFVVDNFREEVKKAIGLFPYTVTLHWEEDFEDYLRYEKKGKKITDERTLKDYKSLFMKYLEGKELTPQLVEYVVKHPKQWLRNIFRHYVRYLFNKRRIPLETFGWIMEAVPARRWEKKVKAREISVEHVVESLEYLAEKHELYYLYYILMYYSGARLKHVMQMVAEYSPREVVKIEMTDSYTERLVCFEDRGFCRYYLGIHTGKPCEWIYFPAELLPLIEKYSGVKRWDDNVGKYAREHGLVRAKVFRELNWQILKKVVPIDVARFIHTRFGELEISATSYDNLLRDSDIHYPKAVEVLRKGLENPEYLRNVLLEKVKP
;
A
#
# COMPACT_ATOMS: atom_id res chain seq x y z
N MET A 1 32.81 61.19 11.83
CA MET A 1 33.38 60.04 11.11
C MET A 1 32.31 59.55 10.13
N LYS A 2 32.64 59.45 8.83
CA LYS A 2 31.72 58.75 7.91
C LYS A 2 31.65 57.30 8.35
N PRO A 3 30.47 56.68 8.43
CA PRO A 3 30.38 55.25 8.76
C PRO A 3 31.20 54.50 7.70
N GLY A 4 32.10 53.61 8.14
CA GLY A 4 32.88 52.74 7.29
C GLY A 4 31.95 51.87 6.41
N ALA A 5 32.42 51.46 5.26
CA ALA A 5 31.65 50.58 4.41
C ALA A 5 31.40 49.23 5.18
N TRP A 6 30.25 48.61 4.97
CA TRP A 6 29.86 47.40 5.68
C TRP A 6 30.93 46.28 5.65
N TYR A 7 31.72 46.20 4.57
CA TYR A 7 32.79 45.22 4.40
C TYR A 7 34.08 45.56 5.18
N ASP A 8 34.22 46.77 5.72
CA ASP A 8 35.39 47.18 6.53
C ASP A 8 35.39 46.47 7.91
N TYR A 9 34.25 45.87 8.30
CA TYR A 9 34.09 45.14 9.55
C TYR A 9 34.27 43.61 9.39
N ILE A 10 34.60 43.13 8.19
CA ILE A 10 34.76 41.71 7.90
C ILE A 10 36.21 41.28 8.06
N GLU A 11 36.48 40.28 8.88
CA GLU A 11 37.77 39.61 8.94
C GLU A 11 37.96 38.69 7.73
N LEU A 12 38.57 39.20 6.65
CA LEU A 12 38.74 38.49 5.39
C LEU A 12 39.48 37.16 5.53
N SER A 13 40.40 37.08 6.51
CA SER A 13 41.16 35.85 6.80
C SER A 13 40.27 34.68 7.25
N LYS A 14 39.07 34.95 7.79
CA LYS A 14 38.11 33.92 8.22
C LYS A 14 37.26 33.36 7.06
N ILE A 15 37.30 33.98 5.87
CA ILE A 15 36.61 33.51 4.68
C ILE A 15 37.46 32.46 3.98
N GLY A 16 37.01 31.23 3.99
CA GLY A 16 37.74 30.09 3.38
C GLY A 16 37.78 30.17 1.85
N ASP A 17 38.72 29.44 1.26
CA ASP A 17 38.97 29.49 -0.18
C ASP A 17 37.73 29.15 -1.01
N GLU A 18 36.90 28.22 -0.60
CA GLU A 18 35.68 27.86 -1.35
C GLU A 18 34.62 28.96 -1.37
N ASP A 19 34.47 29.71 -0.29
CA ASP A 19 33.53 30.84 -0.24
C ASP A 19 34.08 32.01 -1.02
N ARG A 20 35.40 32.19 -1.06
CA ARG A 20 36.05 33.20 -1.92
C ARG A 20 35.73 32.95 -3.39
N TYR A 21 35.73 31.69 -3.83
CA TYR A 21 35.33 31.33 -5.18
C TYR A 21 33.83 31.54 -5.42
N ARG A 22 32.97 31.22 -4.46
CA ARG A 22 31.51 31.52 -4.57
C ARG A 22 31.25 33.02 -4.70
N ILE A 23 31.96 33.85 -3.93
CA ILE A 23 31.87 35.29 -4.03
C ILE A 23 32.31 35.73 -5.42
N LEU A 24 33.43 35.22 -5.93
CA LEU A 24 33.90 35.52 -7.27
C LEU A 24 32.87 35.17 -8.33
N ASP A 25 32.31 33.93 -8.28
CA ASP A 25 31.33 33.44 -9.25
C ASP A 25 30.06 34.30 -9.22
N TYR A 26 29.57 34.65 -8.03
CA TYR A 26 28.42 35.53 -7.89
C TYR A 26 28.67 36.92 -8.45
N VAL A 27 29.80 37.53 -8.11
CA VAL A 27 30.17 38.88 -8.62
C VAL A 27 30.34 38.85 -10.14
N VAL A 28 30.95 37.80 -10.69
CA VAL A 28 31.10 37.64 -12.16
C VAL A 28 29.74 37.49 -12.83
N SER A 29 28.82 36.75 -12.24
CA SER A 29 27.45 36.61 -12.76
C SER A 29 26.68 37.93 -12.73
N LYS A 30 26.91 38.74 -11.69
CA LYS A 30 26.23 40.03 -11.48
C LYS A 30 26.73 41.15 -12.41
N VAL A 31 28.03 41.32 -12.53
CA VAL A 31 28.61 42.49 -13.20
C VAL A 31 29.37 42.15 -14.47
N GLY A 32 29.53 40.88 -14.78
CA GLY A 32 30.25 40.41 -15.97
C GLY A 32 31.75 40.22 -15.75
N ARG A 33 32.33 39.22 -16.45
CA ARG A 33 33.76 38.84 -16.32
C ARG A 33 34.75 39.96 -16.63
N ALA A 34 34.48 40.74 -17.67
CA ALA A 34 35.38 41.80 -18.08
C ALA A 34 35.56 42.88 -17.00
N ARG A 35 34.45 43.28 -16.37
CA ARG A 35 34.43 44.29 -15.30
C ARG A 35 35.12 43.81 -14.02
N VAL A 36 34.95 42.53 -13.68
CA VAL A 36 35.66 41.93 -12.54
C VAL A 36 37.15 41.83 -12.82
N GLN A 37 37.54 41.41 -14.02
CA GLN A 37 38.94 41.33 -14.45
C GLN A 37 39.65 42.70 -14.35
N GLU A 38 39.02 43.76 -14.81
CA GLU A 38 39.50 45.11 -14.73
C GLU A 38 39.66 45.56 -13.26
N ALA A 39 38.61 45.38 -12.45
CA ALA A 39 38.65 45.78 -11.04
C ALA A 39 39.71 45.03 -10.22
N LEU A 40 39.95 43.79 -10.51
CA LEU A 40 41.01 42.98 -9.89
C LEU A 40 42.40 43.26 -10.46
N SER A 41 42.47 44.02 -11.54
CA SER A 41 43.73 44.33 -12.26
C SER A 41 44.52 43.08 -12.65
N VAL A 42 43.84 42.03 -13.11
CA VAL A 42 44.48 40.73 -13.45
C VAL A 42 44.43 40.45 -14.96
N SER A 43 45.38 39.64 -15.44
CA SER A 43 45.41 39.20 -16.85
C SER A 43 44.24 38.22 -17.14
N ARG A 44 43.90 38.04 -18.44
CA ARG A 44 42.92 37.05 -18.89
C ARG A 44 43.24 35.64 -18.38
N VAL A 45 44.53 35.28 -18.39
CA VAL A 45 44.98 33.96 -17.91
C VAL A 45 44.78 33.81 -16.42
N THR A 46 45.12 34.86 -15.65
CA THR A 46 44.91 34.86 -14.19
C THR A 46 43.43 34.82 -13.86
N MET A 47 42.59 35.55 -14.57
CA MET A 47 41.13 35.49 -14.38
C MET A 47 40.57 34.12 -14.69
N TRP A 48 41.05 33.44 -15.74
CA TRP A 48 40.67 32.08 -16.04
C TRP A 48 41.10 31.12 -14.92
N ARG A 49 42.33 31.22 -14.40
CA ARG A 49 42.82 30.41 -13.28
C ARG A 49 42.03 30.62 -12.00
N LEU A 50 41.57 31.84 -11.71
CA LEU A 50 40.71 32.13 -10.56
C LEU A 50 39.35 31.46 -10.71
N LEU A 51 38.72 31.55 -11.88
CA LEU A 51 37.40 30.90 -12.15
C LEU A 51 37.49 29.37 -12.20
N SER A 52 38.61 28.84 -12.66
CA SER A 52 38.86 27.38 -12.66
C SER A 52 39.43 26.85 -11.33
N LYS A 53 39.48 27.70 -10.29
CA LYS A 53 39.99 27.38 -8.94
C LYS A 53 41.46 26.94 -8.93
N GLN A 54 42.23 27.30 -9.95
CA GLN A 54 43.67 27.01 -10.08
C GLN A 54 44.57 28.11 -9.51
N ALA A 55 44.01 29.21 -9.08
CA ALA A 55 44.73 30.30 -8.41
C ALA A 55 43.96 30.78 -7.21
N ARG A 56 44.64 31.05 -6.10
CA ARG A 56 44.02 31.50 -4.85
C ARG A 56 43.54 32.95 -4.94
N ILE A 57 42.40 33.24 -4.31
CA ILE A 57 41.88 34.59 -4.09
C ILE A 57 42.41 35.05 -2.74
N ASP A 58 43.40 35.95 -2.78
CA ASP A 58 43.96 36.59 -1.58
C ASP A 58 42.99 37.64 -0.98
N ASP A 59 43.30 38.12 0.22
CA ASP A 59 42.46 39.09 0.93
C ASP A 59 42.32 40.40 0.16
N ALA A 60 43.34 40.84 -0.59
CA ALA A 60 43.29 42.06 -1.40
C ALA A 60 42.26 41.92 -2.53
N LYS A 61 42.28 40.79 -3.25
CA LYS A 61 41.31 40.52 -4.31
C LYS A 61 39.91 40.35 -3.73
N LEU A 62 39.79 39.64 -2.59
CA LEU A 62 38.51 39.46 -1.92
C LEU A 62 37.91 40.81 -1.50
N GLY A 63 38.69 41.69 -0.90
CA GLY A 63 38.27 43.07 -0.54
C GLY A 63 37.75 43.87 -1.74
N VAL A 64 38.35 43.68 -2.93
CA VAL A 64 37.84 44.29 -4.17
C VAL A 64 36.49 43.67 -4.59
N LEU A 65 36.34 42.36 -4.50
CA LEU A 65 35.09 41.69 -4.84
C LEU A 65 33.92 42.12 -3.94
N LEU A 66 34.16 42.30 -2.64
CA LEU A 66 33.15 42.73 -1.69
C LEU A 66 32.53 44.08 -2.00
N LYS A 67 33.26 44.98 -2.69
CA LYS A 67 32.75 46.28 -3.12
C LYS A 67 31.61 46.19 -4.16
N PHE A 68 31.48 45.05 -4.81
CA PHE A 68 30.37 44.79 -5.76
C PHE A 68 29.10 44.23 -5.11
N LEU A 69 29.15 43.89 -3.81
CA LEU A 69 28.06 43.29 -3.07
C LEU A 69 27.45 44.28 -2.07
N SER A 70 26.16 44.20 -1.88
CA SER A 70 25.48 44.69 -0.69
C SER A 70 25.68 43.72 0.47
N GLU A 71 25.49 44.17 1.71
CA GLU A 71 25.53 43.31 2.89
C GLU A 71 24.56 42.11 2.78
N LYS A 72 23.37 42.35 2.24
CA LYS A 72 22.36 41.35 2.01
C LYS A 72 22.81 40.26 1.03
N GLU A 73 23.36 40.68 -0.12
CA GLU A 73 23.89 39.77 -1.13
C GLU A 73 25.08 38.96 -0.60
N PHE A 74 25.93 39.56 0.19
CA PHE A 74 27.05 38.87 0.83
C PHE A 74 26.57 37.80 1.81
N GLN A 75 25.53 38.09 2.61
CA GLN A 75 24.90 37.07 3.49
C GLN A 75 24.23 35.96 2.71
N GLU A 76 23.67 36.24 1.55
CA GLU A 76 23.08 35.24 0.66
C GLU A 76 24.15 34.33 0.00
N VAL A 77 25.29 34.90 -0.41
CA VAL A 77 26.38 34.16 -1.06
C VAL A 77 27.21 33.33 -0.09
N LEU A 78 27.47 33.83 1.08
CA LEU A 78 28.19 33.13 2.14
C LEU A 78 27.31 32.10 2.86
N SER A 79 26.31 31.61 2.26
CA SER A 79 25.39 30.67 2.81
C SER A 79 25.56 30.43 4.33
N SER A 80 24.47 30.53 5.03
CA SER A 80 24.22 30.28 6.45
C SER A 80 25.03 29.13 7.11
N ARG A 81 25.64 28.25 6.33
CA ARG A 81 26.36 27.06 6.82
C ARG A 81 27.61 27.44 7.65
N LYS A 82 28.45 28.35 7.21
CA LYS A 82 29.68 28.71 7.95
C LYS A 82 29.44 29.60 9.16
N LEU A 83 28.42 30.44 9.09
CA LEU A 83 27.96 31.12 10.29
C LEU A 83 27.48 30.09 11.32
N LEU A 84 26.77 29.06 10.87
CA LEU A 84 26.31 27.97 11.73
C LEU A 84 27.46 27.08 12.24
N GLU A 85 28.51 26.86 11.45
CA GLU A 85 29.75 26.19 11.88
C GLU A 85 30.50 27.02 12.90
N ALA A 86 30.65 28.33 12.67
CA ALA A 86 31.29 29.28 13.59
C ALA A 86 30.53 29.41 14.93
N LEU A 87 29.21 29.28 14.88
CA LEU A 87 28.35 29.24 16.08
C LEU A 87 28.28 27.84 16.73
N GLY A 88 28.98 26.86 16.19
CA GLY A 88 28.93 25.48 16.68
C GLY A 88 27.60 24.76 16.43
N VAL A 89 26.70 25.35 15.64
CA VAL A 89 25.38 24.79 15.31
C VAL A 89 25.50 23.65 14.29
N VAL A 90 26.48 23.77 13.39
CA VAL A 90 26.85 22.72 12.44
C VAL A 90 28.27 22.29 12.75
N ARG A 91 28.53 20.98 12.77
CA ARG A 91 29.86 20.39 13.00
C ARG A 91 30.68 20.48 11.70
N SER A 92 31.99 20.32 11.81
CA SER A 92 32.92 20.32 10.67
C SER A 92 32.61 19.23 9.62
N ASP A 93 31.96 18.14 10.01
CA ASP A 93 31.46 17.08 9.11
C ASP A 93 30.13 17.42 8.41
N GLY A 94 29.58 18.61 8.70
CA GLY A 94 28.32 19.07 8.13
C GLY A 94 27.05 18.57 8.86
N THR A 95 27.19 17.83 9.95
CA THR A 95 26.06 17.39 10.77
C THR A 95 25.58 18.48 11.73
N ILE A 96 24.28 18.49 12.03
CA ILE A 96 23.70 19.46 12.98
C ILE A 96 24.11 19.07 14.41
N ASN A 97 24.60 20.05 15.17
CA ASN A 97 24.89 19.90 16.58
C ASN A 97 23.62 20.13 17.41
N TYR A 98 22.76 19.12 17.47
CA TYR A 98 21.47 19.20 18.16
C TYR A 98 21.55 19.74 19.60
N PRO A 99 22.51 19.34 20.46
CA PRO A 99 22.65 19.92 21.79
C PRO A 99 22.79 21.45 21.80
N VAL A 100 23.60 22.00 20.90
CA VAL A 100 23.78 23.46 20.79
C VAL A 100 22.51 24.14 20.27
N VAL A 101 21.83 23.55 19.27
CA VAL A 101 20.56 24.07 18.77
C VAL A 101 19.49 24.08 19.88
N MET A 102 19.38 23.01 20.64
CA MET A 102 18.43 22.93 21.74
C MET A 102 18.74 23.92 22.86
N GLU A 103 20.01 24.15 23.15
CA GLU A 103 20.39 25.14 24.18
C GLU A 103 20.13 26.58 23.69
N ILE A 104 20.40 26.90 22.42
CA ILE A 104 20.04 28.19 21.81
C ILE A 104 18.52 28.41 21.89
N LEU A 105 17.72 27.39 21.56
CA LEU A 105 16.26 27.47 21.65
C LEU A 105 15.79 27.65 23.10
N ARG A 106 16.42 26.96 24.06
CA ARG A 106 16.13 27.09 25.48
C ARG A 106 16.44 28.51 26.00
N LEU A 107 17.60 29.03 25.67
CA LEU A 107 17.99 30.41 26.03
C LEU A 107 17.06 31.45 25.39
N ALA A 108 16.74 31.26 24.11
CA ALA A 108 15.83 32.14 23.39
C ALA A 108 14.39 32.06 23.93
N SER A 109 13.95 30.93 24.45
CA SER A 109 12.61 30.80 25.06
C SER A 109 12.49 31.50 26.44
N SER A 110 13.61 31.79 27.09
CA SER A 110 13.65 32.52 28.34
C SER A 110 13.79 34.06 28.19
N ASP A 111 14.13 34.53 27.00
CA ASP A 111 14.19 35.95 26.63
C ASP A 111 12.99 36.31 25.75
N GLU A 112 12.10 37.16 26.24
CA GLU A 112 10.84 37.47 25.55
C GLU A 112 11.08 38.17 24.18
N TYR A 113 12.12 38.98 24.06
CA TYR A 113 12.46 39.64 22.80
C TYR A 113 12.99 38.68 21.75
N LEU A 114 13.90 37.77 22.14
CA LEU A 114 14.43 36.74 21.23
C LEU A 114 13.34 35.74 20.88
N LYS A 115 12.49 35.36 21.82
CA LYS A 115 11.34 34.49 21.62
C LYS A 115 10.40 35.07 20.55
N GLN A 116 10.03 36.36 20.65
CA GLN A 116 9.18 37.01 19.65
C GLN A 116 9.84 37.09 18.26
N ARG A 117 11.13 37.32 18.21
CA ARG A 117 11.88 37.32 16.94
C ARG A 117 11.96 35.96 16.31
N ILE A 118 12.19 34.89 17.09
CA ILE A 118 12.19 33.51 16.60
C ILE A 118 10.79 33.12 16.11
N ILE A 119 9.74 33.41 16.89
CA ILE A 119 8.36 33.16 16.47
C ILE A 119 8.09 33.88 15.15
N LYS A 120 8.45 35.17 15.03
CA LYS A 120 8.27 35.94 13.80
C LYS A 120 9.04 35.32 12.64
N PHE A 121 10.31 34.98 12.83
CA PHE A 121 11.15 34.34 11.79
C PHE A 121 10.55 33.02 11.35
N VAL A 122 10.11 32.17 12.28
CA VAL A 122 9.50 30.88 11.98
C VAL A 122 8.17 31.05 11.23
N VAL A 123 7.34 32.00 11.66
CA VAL A 123 6.07 32.29 10.97
C VAL A 123 6.29 32.86 9.56
N ASP A 124 7.28 33.75 9.38
CA ASP A 124 7.54 34.41 8.09
C ASP A 124 8.18 33.44 7.07
N ASN A 125 9.06 32.54 7.51
CA ASN A 125 9.81 31.64 6.62
C ASN A 125 9.24 30.22 6.53
N PHE A 126 8.48 29.77 7.55
CA PHE A 126 7.93 28.43 7.65
C PHE A 126 6.42 28.48 7.93
N ARG A 127 5.73 29.46 7.34
CA ARG A 127 4.31 29.72 7.63
C ARG A 127 3.42 28.52 7.37
N GLU A 128 3.65 27.80 6.27
CA GLU A 128 2.84 26.63 5.92
C GLU A 128 3.19 25.43 6.81
N GLU A 129 4.45 25.26 7.17
CA GLU A 129 4.90 24.22 8.10
C GLU A 129 4.39 24.50 9.52
N VAL A 130 4.41 25.76 9.96
CA VAL A 130 3.87 26.18 11.26
C VAL A 130 2.34 26.02 11.29
N LYS A 131 1.65 26.44 10.24
CA LYS A 131 0.20 26.16 10.11
C LYS A 131 -0.08 24.68 10.17
N LYS A 132 0.71 23.86 9.46
CA LYS A 132 0.62 22.40 9.52
C LYS A 132 0.89 21.86 10.93
N ALA A 133 1.92 22.36 11.61
CA ALA A 133 2.31 21.88 12.94
C ALA A 133 1.35 22.33 14.05
N ILE A 134 0.92 23.59 14.05
CA ILE A 134 0.05 24.18 15.07
C ILE A 134 -1.43 23.95 14.74
N GLY A 135 -1.81 24.06 13.46
CA GLY A 135 -3.18 23.89 12.99
C GLY A 135 -3.64 22.45 12.86
N LEU A 136 -2.69 21.49 12.73
CA LEU A 136 -3.01 20.08 12.51
C LEU A 136 -3.54 19.37 13.75
N PHE A 137 -3.08 19.76 14.93
CA PHE A 137 -3.48 19.13 16.20
C PHE A 137 -3.86 20.18 17.24
N PRO A 138 -4.83 21.06 16.95
CA PRO A 138 -5.21 22.14 17.87
C PRO A 138 -5.89 21.63 19.14
N TYR A 139 -6.26 20.35 19.16
CA TYR A 139 -6.93 19.71 20.28
C TYR A 139 -6.31 18.36 20.59
N THR A 140 -6.20 18.05 21.88
CA THR A 140 -5.82 16.72 22.34
C THR A 140 -7.00 15.77 22.15
N VAL A 141 -6.92 14.91 21.15
CA VAL A 141 -7.91 13.86 20.92
C VAL A 141 -7.33 12.55 21.38
N THR A 142 -7.87 12.01 22.47
CA THR A 142 -7.54 10.66 22.93
C THR A 142 -8.39 9.64 22.17
N LEU A 143 -7.76 8.56 21.71
CA LEU A 143 -8.41 7.54 20.92
C LEU A 143 -9.04 6.49 21.84
N HIS A 144 -10.35 6.29 21.72
CA HIS A 144 -11.09 5.27 22.46
C HIS A 144 -11.98 4.47 21.50
N TRP A 145 -12.09 3.17 21.73
CA TRP A 145 -13.06 2.35 21.00
C TRP A 145 -14.45 2.64 21.51
N GLU A 146 -15.21 3.43 20.79
CA GLU A 146 -16.57 3.82 21.09
C GLU A 146 -17.58 2.91 20.37
N GLU A 147 -18.77 2.71 20.95
CA GLU A 147 -19.86 1.97 20.29
C GLU A 147 -20.26 2.64 18.97
N ASP A 148 -20.38 3.98 18.98
CA ASP A 148 -20.63 4.78 17.78
C ASP A 148 -19.62 4.54 16.65
N PHE A 149 -18.36 4.21 16.99
CA PHE A 149 -17.37 3.89 15.98
C PHE A 149 -17.62 2.50 15.35
N GLU A 150 -18.10 1.54 16.13
CA GLU A 150 -18.49 0.24 15.60
C GLU A 150 -19.70 0.37 14.68
N ASP A 151 -20.71 1.16 15.06
CA ASP A 151 -21.86 1.48 14.22
C ASP A 151 -21.46 2.21 12.93
N TYR A 152 -20.52 3.15 13.03
CA TYR A 152 -19.94 3.79 11.85
C TYR A 152 -19.31 2.77 10.89
N LEU A 153 -18.58 1.79 11.38
CA LEU A 153 -17.96 0.74 10.55
C LEU A 153 -19.01 -0.14 9.87
N ARG A 154 -20.12 -0.43 10.56
CA ARG A 154 -21.20 -1.29 10.08
C ARG A 154 -22.13 -0.60 9.09
N TYR A 155 -22.48 0.66 9.35
CA TYR A 155 -23.63 1.31 8.69
C TYR A 155 -23.28 2.60 7.94
N GLU A 156 -22.40 3.44 8.48
CA GLU A 156 -22.17 4.80 7.96
C GLU A 156 -20.97 4.90 7.02
N LYS A 157 -20.01 4.00 7.14
CA LYS A 157 -18.77 4.04 6.38
C LYS A 157 -19.00 4.05 4.88
N LYS A 158 -18.42 5.02 4.16
CA LYS A 158 -18.40 5.05 2.70
C LYS A 158 -17.65 3.85 2.10
N GLY A 159 -18.17 3.28 1.02
CA GLY A 159 -17.66 2.08 0.37
C GLY A 159 -18.06 0.81 1.12
N LYS A 160 -17.25 -0.26 1.00
CA LYS A 160 -17.60 -1.55 1.59
C LYS A 160 -17.72 -1.47 3.10
N LYS A 161 -18.91 -1.71 3.61
CA LYS A 161 -19.22 -1.76 5.05
C LYS A 161 -18.59 -3.01 5.69
N ILE A 162 -18.36 -2.96 7.00
CA ILE A 162 -17.73 -4.06 7.75
C ILE A 162 -18.82 -4.70 8.60
N THR A 163 -19.49 -5.69 8.05
CA THR A 163 -20.57 -6.43 8.70
C THR A 163 -20.13 -7.78 9.25
N ASP A 164 -18.93 -8.25 8.88
CA ASP A 164 -18.38 -9.50 9.33
C ASP A 164 -17.86 -9.38 10.76
N GLU A 165 -18.47 -10.10 11.70
CA GLU A 165 -18.17 -10.08 13.13
C GLU A 165 -16.69 -10.41 13.43
N ARG A 166 -16.09 -11.34 12.67
CA ARG A 166 -14.69 -11.70 12.85
C ARG A 166 -13.78 -10.51 12.50
N THR A 167 -14.07 -9.81 11.40
CA THR A 167 -13.30 -8.63 10.98
C THR A 167 -13.42 -7.50 12.02
N LEU A 168 -14.61 -7.30 12.59
CA LEU A 168 -14.82 -6.31 13.64
C LEU A 168 -14.05 -6.67 14.92
N LYS A 169 -14.11 -7.93 15.35
CA LYS A 169 -13.35 -8.42 16.51
C LYS A 169 -11.84 -8.24 16.32
N ASP A 170 -11.32 -8.54 15.13
CA ASP A 170 -9.91 -8.36 14.78
C ASP A 170 -9.53 -6.88 14.81
N TYR A 171 -10.36 -6.00 14.28
CA TYR A 171 -10.14 -4.55 14.34
C TYR A 171 -10.17 -4.02 15.76
N LYS A 172 -11.18 -4.43 16.56
CA LYS A 172 -11.28 -4.06 17.97
C LYS A 172 -10.03 -4.49 18.76
N SER A 173 -9.61 -5.73 18.57
CA SER A 173 -8.41 -6.27 19.21
C SER A 173 -7.13 -5.47 18.84
N LEU A 174 -6.98 -5.09 17.56
CA LEU A 174 -5.84 -4.29 17.13
C LEU A 174 -5.91 -2.86 17.68
N PHE A 175 -7.10 -2.26 17.70
CA PHE A 175 -7.30 -0.93 18.23
C PHE A 175 -6.98 -0.88 19.74
N MET A 176 -7.57 -1.77 20.53
CA MET A 176 -7.34 -1.88 21.96
C MET A 176 -5.85 -2.10 22.29
N LYS A 177 -5.16 -2.91 21.49
CA LYS A 177 -3.74 -3.21 21.72
C LYS A 177 -2.80 -2.06 21.39
N TYR A 178 -3.10 -1.26 20.35
CA TYR A 178 -2.11 -0.34 19.77
C TYR A 178 -2.53 1.13 19.78
N LEU A 179 -3.81 1.43 19.89
CA LEU A 179 -4.35 2.78 19.75
C LEU A 179 -5.13 3.27 20.98
N GLU A 180 -5.74 2.37 21.73
CA GLU A 180 -6.56 2.71 22.89
C GLU A 180 -5.80 3.58 23.90
N GLY A 181 -6.43 4.67 24.35
CA GLY A 181 -5.87 5.60 25.33
C GLY A 181 -4.72 6.48 24.83
N LYS A 182 -4.34 6.37 23.53
CA LYS A 182 -3.28 7.20 22.97
C LYS A 182 -3.83 8.50 22.42
N GLU A 183 -3.05 9.56 22.55
CA GLU A 183 -3.34 10.85 21.96
C GLU A 183 -3.03 10.85 20.46
N LEU A 184 -3.91 11.49 19.69
CA LEU A 184 -3.72 11.69 18.25
C LEU A 184 -2.63 12.75 18.03
N THR A 185 -1.41 12.29 17.83
CA THR A 185 -0.22 13.13 17.65
C THR A 185 0.52 12.75 16.36
N PRO A 186 1.40 13.62 15.84
CA PRO A 186 2.28 13.27 14.72
C PRO A 186 3.11 12.00 14.98
N GLN A 187 3.57 11.80 16.22
CA GLN A 187 4.34 10.63 16.63
C GLN A 187 3.50 9.35 16.55
N LEU A 188 2.21 9.41 16.92
CA LEU A 188 1.31 8.27 16.76
C LEU A 188 1.08 7.95 15.27
N VAL A 189 0.92 8.97 14.43
CA VAL A 189 0.77 8.79 12.97
C VAL A 189 2.02 8.10 12.40
N GLU A 190 3.22 8.57 12.76
CA GLU A 190 4.48 7.97 12.34
C GLU A 190 4.60 6.50 12.81
N TYR A 191 4.25 6.23 14.08
CA TYR A 191 4.19 4.88 14.62
C TYR A 191 3.29 3.95 13.79
N VAL A 192 2.09 4.41 13.45
CA VAL A 192 1.14 3.63 12.62
C VAL A 192 1.69 3.39 11.21
N VAL A 193 2.37 4.37 10.61
CA VAL A 193 3.01 4.24 9.29
C VAL A 193 4.13 3.22 9.30
N LYS A 194 4.97 3.21 10.33
CA LYS A 194 6.10 2.27 10.45
C LYS A 194 5.67 0.87 10.88
N HIS A 195 4.45 0.73 11.44
CA HIS A 195 4.01 -0.55 11.99
C HIS A 195 3.80 -1.62 10.90
N PRO A 196 4.31 -2.87 11.09
CA PRO A 196 4.26 -3.91 10.07
C PRO A 196 2.85 -4.43 9.75
N LYS A 197 1.91 -4.32 10.71
CA LYS A 197 0.54 -4.81 10.52
C LYS A 197 -0.30 -3.85 9.68
N GLN A 198 -0.59 -4.21 8.45
CA GLN A 198 -1.43 -3.44 7.54
C GLN A 198 -2.83 -3.15 8.11
N TRP A 199 -3.40 -4.06 8.86
CA TRP A 199 -4.73 -3.91 9.46
C TRP A 199 -4.78 -2.78 10.49
N LEU A 200 -3.66 -2.51 11.19
CA LEU A 200 -3.56 -1.36 12.08
C LEU A 200 -3.71 -0.04 11.32
N ARG A 201 -3.06 0.09 10.16
CA ARG A 201 -3.24 1.27 9.29
C ARG A 201 -4.68 1.41 8.81
N ASN A 202 -5.31 0.29 8.44
CA ASN A 202 -6.70 0.32 7.96
C ASN A 202 -7.65 0.80 9.05
N ILE A 203 -7.57 0.23 10.27
CA ILE A 203 -8.46 0.63 11.36
C ILE A 203 -8.19 2.07 11.80
N PHE A 204 -6.92 2.49 11.86
CA PHE A 204 -6.56 3.87 12.17
C PHE A 204 -7.16 4.86 11.16
N ARG A 205 -7.07 4.56 9.84
CA ARG A 205 -7.69 5.38 8.80
C ARG A 205 -9.22 5.43 8.92
N HIS A 206 -9.85 4.33 9.32
CA HIS A 206 -11.30 4.32 9.56
C HIS A 206 -11.65 5.17 10.76
N TYR A 207 -10.87 5.10 11.83
CA TYR A 207 -11.07 5.89 13.04
C TYR A 207 -10.88 7.40 12.78
N VAL A 208 -9.83 7.78 12.05
CA VAL A 208 -9.61 9.18 11.64
C VAL A 208 -10.78 9.72 10.80
N ARG A 209 -11.35 8.92 9.90
CA ARG A 209 -12.56 9.31 9.15
C ARG A 209 -13.77 9.46 10.05
N TYR A 210 -13.94 8.58 11.01
CA TYR A 210 -14.98 8.67 12.02
C TYR A 210 -14.86 9.97 12.82
N LEU A 211 -13.66 10.29 13.35
CA LEU A 211 -13.42 11.54 14.06
C LEU A 211 -13.74 12.77 13.20
N PHE A 212 -13.37 12.75 11.93
CA PHE A 212 -13.70 13.83 10.99
C PHE A 212 -15.20 13.94 10.75
N ASN A 213 -15.92 12.84 10.53
CA ASN A 213 -17.37 12.84 10.34
C ASN A 213 -18.11 13.37 11.58
N LYS A 214 -17.62 13.05 12.77
CA LYS A 214 -18.14 13.56 14.04
C LYS A 214 -17.63 14.98 14.40
N ARG A 215 -16.91 15.64 13.46
CA ARG A 215 -16.34 16.99 13.61
C ARG A 215 -15.41 17.14 14.84
N ARG A 216 -14.76 16.04 15.26
CA ARG A 216 -13.79 16.03 16.37
C ARG A 216 -12.37 16.43 15.94
N ILE A 217 -12.09 16.43 14.63
CA ILE A 217 -10.83 16.92 14.04
C ILE A 217 -11.14 17.82 12.83
N PRO A 218 -10.34 18.87 12.60
CA PRO A 218 -10.51 19.74 11.43
C PRO A 218 -10.08 19.07 10.13
N LEU A 219 -10.50 19.67 9.00
CA LEU A 219 -10.22 19.15 7.64
C LEU A 219 -8.72 19.04 7.37
N GLU A 220 -7.94 19.99 7.84
CA GLU A 220 -6.49 20.07 7.66
C GLU A 220 -5.80 18.87 8.34
N THR A 221 -6.15 18.58 9.60
CA THR A 221 -5.66 17.40 10.34
C THR A 221 -6.05 16.12 9.63
N PHE A 222 -7.32 16.02 9.22
CA PHE A 222 -7.81 14.86 8.48
C PHE A 222 -7.03 14.66 7.17
N GLY A 223 -6.88 15.72 6.37
CA GLY A 223 -6.14 15.68 5.10
C GLY A 223 -4.70 15.21 5.28
N TRP A 224 -3.98 15.84 6.22
CA TRP A 224 -2.60 15.48 6.52
C TRP A 224 -2.44 14.01 6.95
N ILE A 225 -3.28 13.53 7.87
CA ILE A 225 -3.21 12.13 8.33
C ILE A 225 -3.50 11.17 7.16
N MET A 226 -4.50 11.48 6.33
CA MET A 226 -4.87 10.62 5.22
C MET A 226 -3.81 10.55 4.13
N GLU A 227 -3.00 11.59 3.98
CA GLU A 227 -1.83 11.63 3.11
C GLU A 227 -0.65 10.88 3.74
N ALA A 228 -0.33 11.16 5.01
CA ALA A 228 0.75 10.51 5.75
C ALA A 228 0.55 8.99 5.91
N VAL A 229 -0.71 8.54 6.05
CA VAL A 229 -1.07 7.12 6.16
C VAL A 229 -1.82 6.70 4.89
N PRO A 230 -1.16 6.55 3.74
CA PRO A 230 -1.85 6.24 2.50
C PRO A 230 -2.54 4.87 2.58
N ALA A 231 -3.72 4.77 1.94
CA ALA A 231 -4.29 3.46 1.67
C ALA A 231 -3.27 2.70 0.83
N ARG A 232 -2.80 1.58 1.33
CA ARG A 232 -1.91 0.75 0.53
C ARG A 232 -2.68 0.34 -0.72
N ARG A 233 -2.38 0.97 -1.84
CA ARG A 233 -2.72 0.38 -3.13
C ARG A 233 -1.99 -0.96 -3.15
N TRP A 234 -2.73 -2.02 -3.29
CA TRP A 234 -2.13 -3.30 -3.64
C TRP A 234 -1.46 -3.08 -4.98
N GLU A 235 -0.20 -2.72 -4.95
CA GLU A 235 0.64 -3.08 -6.08
C GLU A 235 0.44 -4.58 -6.18
N LYS A 236 -0.29 -4.98 -7.20
CA LYS A 236 -0.28 -6.36 -7.63
C LYS A 236 1.16 -6.63 -8.03
N LYS A 237 2.02 -6.92 -7.05
CA LYS A 237 3.24 -7.64 -7.33
C LYS A 237 2.72 -8.95 -7.89
N VAL A 238 2.57 -8.97 -9.21
CA VAL A 238 2.43 -10.19 -9.98
C VAL A 238 3.79 -10.87 -9.84
N LYS A 239 4.04 -11.43 -8.67
CA LYS A 239 4.93 -12.55 -8.56
C LYS A 239 4.14 -13.64 -9.27
N ALA A 240 4.45 -13.84 -10.53
CA ALA A 240 4.15 -15.10 -11.19
C ALA A 240 4.79 -16.16 -10.27
N ARG A 241 4.01 -16.69 -9.36
CA ARG A 241 4.42 -17.89 -8.63
C ARG A 241 4.28 -18.99 -9.66
N GLU A 242 5.39 -19.55 -10.02
CA GLU A 242 5.40 -20.80 -10.74
C GLU A 242 4.61 -21.81 -9.89
N ILE A 243 3.48 -22.24 -10.43
CA ILE A 243 2.64 -23.24 -9.76
C ILE A 243 3.26 -24.58 -10.15
N SER A 244 3.86 -25.26 -9.18
CA SER A 244 4.26 -26.65 -9.37
C SER A 244 3.00 -27.51 -9.45
N VAL A 245 2.73 -28.02 -10.62
CA VAL A 245 1.59 -28.92 -10.90
C VAL A 245 1.80 -30.23 -10.14
N GLU A 246 3.02 -30.73 -10.11
CA GLU A 246 3.42 -31.94 -9.40
C GLU A 246 3.06 -31.85 -7.93
N HIS A 247 3.47 -30.77 -7.28
CA HIS A 247 3.18 -30.56 -5.85
C HIS A 247 1.67 -30.43 -5.56
N VAL A 248 0.89 -29.94 -6.56
CA VAL A 248 -0.60 -29.93 -6.43
C VAL A 248 -1.15 -31.36 -6.46
N VAL A 249 -0.67 -32.22 -7.38
CA VAL A 249 -1.10 -33.61 -7.47
C VAL A 249 -0.66 -34.42 -6.24
N GLU A 250 0.61 -34.32 -5.84
CA GLU A 250 1.15 -34.94 -4.62
C GLU A 250 0.35 -34.56 -3.38
N SER A 251 -0.08 -33.28 -3.29
CA SER A 251 -0.91 -32.82 -2.17
C SER A 251 -2.31 -33.46 -2.17
N LEU A 252 -2.89 -33.70 -3.34
CA LEU A 252 -4.18 -34.39 -3.46
C LEU A 252 -4.03 -35.88 -3.10
N GLU A 253 -3.01 -36.54 -3.60
CA GLU A 253 -2.71 -37.95 -3.28
C GLU A 253 -2.49 -38.13 -1.78
N TYR A 254 -1.68 -37.29 -1.16
CA TYR A 254 -1.47 -37.31 0.28
C TYR A 254 -2.78 -37.14 1.06
N LEU A 255 -3.63 -36.19 0.65
CA LEU A 255 -4.91 -35.94 1.31
C LEU A 255 -5.91 -37.09 1.08
N ALA A 256 -5.92 -37.71 -0.09
CA ALA A 256 -6.77 -38.86 -0.37
C ALA A 256 -6.46 -40.04 0.57
N GLU A 257 -5.18 -40.24 0.89
CA GLU A 257 -4.73 -41.29 1.79
C GLU A 257 -4.94 -40.94 3.27
N LYS A 258 -4.64 -39.72 3.68
CA LYS A 258 -4.52 -39.33 5.09
C LYS A 258 -5.73 -38.59 5.65
N HIS A 259 -6.48 -37.85 4.81
CA HIS A 259 -7.59 -37.01 5.30
C HIS A 259 -8.65 -36.75 4.24
N GLU A 260 -9.52 -37.71 4.04
CA GLU A 260 -10.52 -37.75 2.95
C GLU A 260 -11.43 -36.49 2.89
N LEU A 261 -11.85 -35.94 4.04
CA LEU A 261 -12.64 -34.68 4.04
C LEU A 261 -11.83 -33.49 3.49
N TYR A 262 -10.54 -33.40 3.82
CA TYR A 262 -9.72 -32.33 3.26
C TYR A 262 -9.37 -32.58 1.79
N TYR A 263 -9.23 -33.85 1.40
CA TYR A 263 -9.18 -34.23 0.00
C TYR A 263 -10.41 -33.73 -0.76
N LEU A 264 -11.62 -33.99 -0.24
CA LEU A 264 -12.87 -33.51 -0.85
C LEU A 264 -12.84 -31.98 -1.06
N TYR A 265 -12.43 -31.21 -0.06
CA TYR A 265 -12.35 -29.76 -0.21
C TYR A 265 -11.36 -29.34 -1.30
N TYR A 266 -10.19 -29.97 -1.34
CA TYR A 266 -9.14 -29.62 -2.29
C TYR A 266 -9.46 -30.06 -3.71
N ILE A 267 -10.03 -31.26 -3.89
CA ILE A 267 -10.42 -31.74 -5.21
C ILE A 267 -11.60 -30.95 -5.79
N LEU A 268 -12.55 -30.55 -4.96
CA LEU A 268 -13.62 -29.64 -5.37
C LEU A 268 -13.05 -28.28 -5.82
N MET A 269 -12.08 -27.74 -5.09
CA MET A 269 -11.40 -26.51 -5.49
C MET A 269 -10.61 -26.66 -6.79
N TYR A 270 -9.99 -27.80 -6.99
CA TYR A 270 -9.25 -28.13 -8.21
C TYR A 270 -10.17 -28.09 -9.43
N TYR A 271 -11.33 -28.72 -9.37
CA TYR A 271 -12.27 -28.78 -10.48
C TYR A 271 -13.11 -27.49 -10.64
N SER A 272 -13.57 -26.90 -9.57
CA SER A 272 -14.50 -25.76 -9.64
C SER A 272 -13.80 -24.40 -9.67
N GLY A 273 -12.57 -24.30 -9.18
CA GLY A 273 -11.93 -23.02 -8.90
C GLY A 273 -12.63 -22.20 -7.82
N ALA A 274 -13.57 -22.76 -7.08
CA ALA A 274 -14.24 -22.09 -5.96
C ALA A 274 -13.25 -21.79 -4.82
N ARG A 275 -13.61 -20.90 -3.90
CA ARG A 275 -12.79 -20.63 -2.71
C ARG A 275 -13.04 -21.70 -1.64
N LEU A 276 -12.03 -22.04 -0.85
CA LEU A 276 -12.13 -23.03 0.21
C LEU A 276 -13.39 -22.83 1.08
N LYS A 277 -13.64 -21.61 1.57
CA LYS A 277 -14.83 -21.35 2.41
C LYS A 277 -16.16 -21.65 1.70
N HIS A 278 -16.24 -21.46 0.37
CA HIS A 278 -17.47 -21.74 -0.39
C HIS A 278 -17.66 -23.23 -0.63
N VAL A 279 -16.57 -23.95 -0.90
CA VAL A 279 -16.60 -25.42 -0.97
C VAL A 279 -17.00 -26.02 0.37
N MET A 280 -16.42 -25.53 1.46
CA MET A 280 -16.77 -25.99 2.82
C MET A 280 -18.23 -25.69 3.16
N GLN A 281 -18.74 -24.50 2.76
CA GLN A 281 -20.13 -24.13 2.95
C GLN A 281 -21.06 -25.03 2.13
N MET A 282 -20.73 -25.30 0.86
CA MET A 282 -21.49 -26.22 0.02
C MET A 282 -21.62 -27.60 0.69
N VAL A 283 -20.51 -28.14 1.19
CA VAL A 283 -20.52 -29.47 1.85
C VAL A 283 -21.31 -29.43 3.17
N ALA A 284 -21.15 -28.36 3.96
CA ALA A 284 -21.85 -28.23 5.25
C ALA A 284 -23.35 -27.98 5.12
N GLU A 285 -23.79 -27.34 4.05
CA GLU A 285 -25.17 -26.94 3.79
C GLU A 285 -25.76 -27.70 2.58
N TYR A 286 -25.19 -28.86 2.24
CA TYR A 286 -25.57 -29.62 1.06
C TYR A 286 -27.04 -30.05 1.12
N SER A 287 -27.84 -29.57 0.17
CA SER A 287 -29.27 -29.78 0.06
C SER A 287 -29.66 -29.90 -1.41
N PRO A 288 -29.41 -31.04 -2.07
CA PRO A 288 -29.47 -31.18 -3.53
C PRO A 288 -30.86 -30.94 -4.12
N ARG A 289 -31.92 -31.36 -3.42
CA ARG A 289 -33.32 -31.28 -3.89
C ARG A 289 -34.04 -29.98 -3.50
N GLU A 290 -33.36 -29.08 -2.79
CA GLU A 290 -33.95 -27.77 -2.45
C GLU A 290 -34.12 -26.93 -3.71
N VAL A 291 -35.34 -26.46 -3.94
CA VAL A 291 -35.65 -25.53 -5.05
C VAL A 291 -35.39 -24.12 -4.58
N VAL A 292 -34.53 -23.41 -5.27
CA VAL A 292 -34.10 -22.06 -4.93
C VAL A 292 -34.33 -21.11 -6.09
N LYS A 293 -34.51 -19.84 -5.77
CA LYS A 293 -34.64 -18.78 -6.75
C LYS A 293 -33.23 -18.31 -7.18
N ILE A 294 -32.99 -18.21 -8.46
CA ILE A 294 -31.80 -17.57 -9.01
C ILE A 294 -32.04 -16.07 -9.04
N GLU A 295 -31.32 -15.31 -8.21
CA GLU A 295 -31.55 -13.86 -8.05
C GLU A 295 -31.38 -13.06 -9.35
N MET A 296 -30.47 -13.50 -10.23
CA MET A 296 -30.15 -12.79 -11.48
C MET A 296 -31.21 -12.90 -12.57
N THR A 297 -32.01 -13.95 -12.56
CA THR A 297 -32.98 -14.25 -13.64
C THR A 297 -34.42 -14.35 -13.16
N ASP A 298 -34.65 -14.27 -11.87
CA ASP A 298 -35.95 -14.56 -11.23
C ASP A 298 -36.52 -15.96 -11.47
N SER A 299 -35.71 -16.86 -12.07
CA SER A 299 -36.07 -18.25 -12.30
C SER A 299 -35.81 -19.14 -11.09
N TYR A 300 -36.35 -20.36 -11.12
CA TYR A 300 -36.15 -21.35 -10.06
C TYR A 300 -35.36 -22.53 -10.56
N THR A 301 -34.52 -23.11 -9.71
CA THR A 301 -33.74 -24.32 -10.00
C THR A 301 -33.61 -25.18 -8.74
N GLU A 302 -33.41 -26.48 -8.92
CA GLU A 302 -32.83 -27.28 -7.85
C GLU A 302 -31.41 -26.83 -7.58
N ARG A 303 -30.99 -26.92 -6.30
CA ARG A 303 -29.60 -26.55 -5.94
C ARG A 303 -28.57 -27.38 -6.67
N LEU A 304 -28.86 -28.69 -6.87
CA LEU A 304 -28.00 -29.58 -7.64
C LEU A 304 -28.63 -29.88 -8.99
N VAL A 305 -27.89 -29.61 -10.04
CA VAL A 305 -28.26 -30.03 -11.41
C VAL A 305 -27.11 -30.87 -11.95
N CYS A 306 -27.43 -32.15 -12.32
CA CYS A 306 -26.44 -33.04 -12.89
C CYS A 306 -26.75 -33.34 -14.36
N PHE A 307 -25.68 -33.39 -15.16
CA PHE A 307 -25.68 -33.70 -16.58
C PHE A 307 -25.00 -35.06 -16.76
N GLU A 308 -25.79 -36.13 -16.64
CA GLU A 308 -25.28 -37.53 -16.67
C GLU A 308 -24.54 -37.83 -17.99
N ASP A 309 -25.09 -37.37 -19.11
CA ASP A 309 -24.52 -37.50 -20.45
C ASP A 309 -23.14 -36.82 -20.60
N ARG A 310 -22.83 -35.84 -19.74
CA ARG A 310 -21.60 -35.03 -19.76
C ARG A 310 -20.71 -35.27 -18.57
N GLY A 311 -21.13 -36.08 -17.59
CA GLY A 311 -20.35 -36.50 -16.44
C GLY A 311 -19.99 -35.39 -15.42
N PHE A 312 -20.83 -34.37 -15.30
CA PHE A 312 -20.62 -33.30 -14.32
C PHE A 312 -21.92 -32.83 -13.67
N CYS A 313 -21.76 -32.13 -12.54
CA CYS A 313 -22.85 -31.48 -11.85
C CYS A 313 -22.47 -30.00 -11.56
N ARG A 314 -23.49 -29.19 -11.36
CA ARG A 314 -23.34 -27.84 -10.79
C ARG A 314 -24.24 -27.68 -9.57
N TYR A 315 -23.74 -26.97 -8.57
CA TYR A 315 -24.47 -26.69 -7.35
C TYR A 315 -24.64 -25.18 -7.14
N TYR A 316 -25.87 -24.73 -6.94
CA TYR A 316 -26.19 -23.33 -6.67
C TYR A 316 -25.92 -22.98 -5.23
N LEU A 317 -24.94 -22.12 -4.95
CA LEU A 317 -24.61 -21.64 -3.63
C LEU A 317 -25.27 -20.29 -3.32
N GLY A 318 -25.47 -19.45 -4.33
CA GLY A 318 -26.24 -18.21 -4.22
C GLY A 318 -25.61 -17.10 -3.40
N ILE A 319 -24.27 -17.04 -3.31
CA ILE A 319 -23.56 -15.97 -2.61
C ILE A 319 -23.23 -14.84 -3.56
N HIS A 320 -23.92 -13.71 -3.44
CA HIS A 320 -23.76 -12.53 -4.31
C HIS A 320 -22.99 -11.39 -3.63
N THR A 321 -22.91 -11.37 -2.30
CA THR A 321 -22.26 -10.31 -1.53
C THR A 321 -20.84 -10.66 -1.12
N GLY A 322 -19.99 -9.69 -1.02
CA GLY A 322 -18.62 -9.85 -0.53
C GLY A 322 -17.65 -10.47 -1.54
N LYS A 323 -17.40 -11.77 -1.42
CA LYS A 323 -16.65 -12.56 -2.41
C LYS A 323 -17.65 -13.52 -3.07
N PRO A 324 -18.22 -13.17 -4.20
CA PRO A 324 -19.30 -13.93 -4.79
C PRO A 324 -18.90 -15.37 -5.13
N CYS A 325 -19.87 -16.28 -5.06
CA CYS A 325 -19.81 -17.63 -5.54
C CYS A 325 -21.24 -18.11 -5.75
N GLU A 326 -21.65 -18.11 -6.99
CA GLU A 326 -23.03 -18.46 -7.33
C GLU A 326 -23.16 -19.93 -7.61
N TRP A 327 -22.33 -20.46 -8.48
CA TRP A 327 -22.31 -21.85 -8.87
C TRP A 327 -20.96 -22.51 -8.53
N ILE A 328 -21.02 -23.79 -8.16
CA ILE A 328 -19.86 -24.66 -8.00
C ILE A 328 -20.03 -25.81 -8.99
N TYR A 329 -19.14 -25.90 -9.97
CA TYR A 329 -19.08 -26.94 -10.97
C TYR A 329 -18.12 -28.04 -10.55
N PHE A 330 -18.48 -29.31 -10.70
CA PHE A 330 -17.62 -30.44 -10.33
C PHE A 330 -18.01 -31.73 -11.08
N PRO A 331 -17.08 -32.70 -11.26
CA PRO A 331 -17.38 -34.01 -11.84
C PRO A 331 -18.40 -34.78 -11.04
N ALA A 332 -19.35 -35.46 -11.68
CA ALA A 332 -20.41 -36.22 -11.04
C ALA A 332 -19.89 -37.34 -10.13
N GLU A 333 -18.70 -37.86 -10.42
CA GLU A 333 -18.01 -38.88 -9.61
C GLU A 333 -17.71 -38.45 -8.17
N LEU A 334 -17.74 -37.15 -7.87
CA LEU A 334 -17.53 -36.63 -6.51
C LEU A 334 -18.80 -36.59 -5.65
N LEU A 335 -19.98 -36.87 -6.24
CA LEU A 335 -21.25 -36.84 -5.51
C LEU A 335 -21.26 -37.77 -4.29
N PRO A 336 -20.86 -39.05 -4.39
CA PRO A 336 -20.89 -39.96 -3.21
C PRO A 336 -20.04 -39.43 -2.04
N LEU A 337 -18.92 -38.77 -2.38
CA LEU A 337 -18.03 -38.19 -1.37
C LEU A 337 -18.63 -36.95 -0.75
N ILE A 338 -19.32 -36.11 -1.54
CA ILE A 338 -20.02 -34.91 -1.04
C ILE A 338 -21.15 -35.34 -0.10
N GLU A 339 -21.94 -36.35 -0.49
CA GLU A 339 -23.05 -36.91 0.32
C GLU A 339 -22.55 -37.49 1.63
N LYS A 340 -21.44 -38.25 1.60
CA LYS A 340 -20.79 -38.80 2.80
C LYS A 340 -20.45 -37.75 3.85
N TYR A 341 -20.01 -36.57 3.41
CA TYR A 341 -19.58 -35.48 4.29
C TYR A 341 -20.60 -34.34 4.42
N SER A 342 -21.82 -34.54 3.89
CA SER A 342 -22.90 -33.56 4.03
C SER A 342 -23.15 -33.19 5.49
N GLY A 343 -23.35 -31.94 5.79
CA GLY A 343 -23.58 -31.43 7.15
C GLY A 343 -22.32 -31.24 8.02
N VAL A 344 -21.15 -31.69 7.58
CA VAL A 344 -19.91 -31.55 8.35
C VAL A 344 -19.39 -30.11 8.29
N LYS A 345 -19.40 -29.41 9.44
CA LYS A 345 -18.89 -28.07 9.58
C LYS A 345 -17.43 -28.07 10.05
N ARG A 346 -16.56 -27.37 9.35
CA ARG A 346 -15.15 -27.16 9.73
C ARG A 346 -14.77 -25.69 9.56
N TRP A 347 -13.67 -25.29 10.19
CA TRP A 347 -13.12 -23.96 10.06
C TRP A 347 -12.01 -23.95 9.01
N ASP A 348 -11.99 -22.96 8.12
CA ASP A 348 -10.99 -22.82 7.06
C ASP A 348 -9.55 -22.65 7.61
N ASP A 349 -9.40 -22.08 8.82
CA ASP A 349 -8.12 -21.99 9.52
C ASP A 349 -7.53 -23.36 9.84
N ASN A 350 -8.36 -24.34 10.21
CA ASN A 350 -7.89 -25.69 10.53
C ASN A 350 -7.35 -26.39 9.27
N VAL A 351 -8.03 -26.23 8.14
CA VAL A 351 -7.56 -26.79 6.85
C VAL A 351 -6.25 -26.13 6.43
N GLY A 352 -6.16 -24.80 6.57
CA GLY A 352 -4.94 -24.05 6.25
C GLY A 352 -3.78 -24.34 7.21
N LYS A 353 -4.06 -24.65 8.48
CA LYS A 353 -3.08 -25.08 9.47
C LYS A 353 -2.53 -26.47 9.12
N TYR A 354 -3.42 -27.43 8.89
CA TYR A 354 -3.06 -28.78 8.48
C TYR A 354 -2.16 -28.79 7.23
N ALA A 355 -2.56 -28.06 6.20
CA ALA A 355 -1.73 -27.96 4.99
C ALA A 355 -0.32 -27.43 5.24
N ARG A 356 -0.15 -26.49 6.15
CA ARG A 356 1.18 -25.94 6.51
C ARG A 356 2.01 -26.95 7.30
N GLU A 357 1.41 -27.66 8.22
CA GLU A 357 2.08 -28.64 9.08
C GLU A 357 2.59 -29.86 8.29
N HIS A 358 1.90 -30.20 7.18
CA HIS A 358 2.26 -31.33 6.34
C HIS A 358 2.92 -30.92 5.01
N GLY A 359 3.34 -29.67 4.87
CA GLY A 359 4.04 -29.19 3.67
C GLY A 359 3.18 -29.19 2.39
N LEU A 360 1.85 -29.23 2.50
CA LEU A 360 0.96 -29.30 1.35
C LEU A 360 0.76 -27.95 0.67
N VAL A 361 0.36 -27.96 -0.58
CA VAL A 361 0.00 -26.77 -1.34
C VAL A 361 -1.19 -26.06 -0.70
N ARG A 362 -1.10 -24.73 -0.58
CA ARG A 362 -2.19 -23.93 0.00
C ARG A 362 -3.42 -23.94 -0.91
N ALA A 363 -4.60 -24.04 -0.33
CA ALA A 363 -5.89 -24.04 -1.01
C ALA A 363 -6.04 -22.95 -2.11
N LYS A 364 -5.47 -21.76 -1.91
CA LYS A 364 -5.49 -20.68 -2.91
C LYS A 364 -4.81 -21.06 -4.22
N VAL A 365 -3.80 -21.91 -4.21
CA VAL A 365 -3.04 -22.32 -5.41
C VAL A 365 -3.92 -23.17 -6.32
N PHE A 366 -4.75 -24.06 -5.78
CA PHE A 366 -5.72 -24.85 -6.54
C PHE A 366 -6.66 -23.98 -7.35
N ARG A 367 -7.20 -22.94 -6.75
CA ARG A 367 -8.04 -21.96 -7.45
C ARG A 367 -7.27 -21.20 -8.53
N GLU A 368 -6.00 -20.88 -8.28
CA GLU A 368 -5.17 -20.16 -9.24
C GLU A 368 -4.80 -21.06 -10.42
N LEU A 369 -4.47 -22.32 -10.16
CA LEU A 369 -4.22 -23.34 -11.20
C LEU A 369 -5.45 -23.55 -12.08
N ASN A 370 -6.61 -23.81 -11.47
CA ASN A 370 -7.87 -23.96 -12.20
C ASN A 370 -8.17 -22.75 -13.09
N TRP A 371 -7.96 -21.51 -12.57
CA TRP A 371 -8.13 -20.31 -13.37
C TRP A 371 -7.22 -20.26 -14.60
N GLN A 372 -5.96 -20.65 -14.43
CA GLN A 372 -5.00 -20.65 -15.54
C GLN A 372 -5.37 -21.66 -16.61
N ILE A 373 -5.91 -22.81 -16.22
CA ILE A 373 -6.37 -23.85 -17.13
C ILE A 373 -7.66 -23.41 -17.85
N LEU A 374 -8.67 -23.00 -17.10
CA LEU A 374 -9.95 -22.56 -17.65
C LEU A 374 -9.79 -21.51 -18.74
N LYS A 375 -8.98 -20.50 -18.52
CA LYS A 375 -8.71 -19.44 -19.52
C LYS A 375 -8.16 -19.96 -20.85
N LYS A 376 -7.58 -21.14 -20.86
CA LYS A 376 -6.97 -21.74 -22.06
C LYS A 376 -7.89 -22.75 -22.74
N VAL A 377 -8.78 -23.32 -21.97
CA VAL A 377 -9.59 -24.45 -22.40
C VAL A 377 -11.00 -24.04 -22.81
N VAL A 378 -11.55 -22.99 -22.19
CA VAL A 378 -12.90 -22.50 -22.45
C VAL A 378 -12.89 -20.99 -22.79
N PRO A 379 -13.96 -20.45 -23.41
CA PRO A 379 -14.09 -19.03 -23.62
C PRO A 379 -13.88 -18.22 -22.35
N ILE A 380 -13.25 -17.05 -22.44
CA ILE A 380 -12.84 -16.25 -21.28
C ILE A 380 -14.02 -15.83 -20.40
N ASP A 381 -15.18 -15.56 -20.99
CA ASP A 381 -16.37 -15.15 -20.23
C ASP A 381 -16.99 -16.35 -19.50
N VAL A 382 -16.97 -17.54 -20.09
CA VAL A 382 -17.29 -18.79 -19.42
C VAL A 382 -16.34 -19.06 -18.25
N ALA A 383 -15.03 -18.89 -18.44
CA ALA A 383 -14.06 -19.04 -17.37
C ALA A 383 -14.31 -18.05 -16.22
N ARG A 384 -14.68 -16.81 -16.54
CA ARG A 384 -15.06 -15.78 -15.55
C ARG A 384 -16.34 -16.17 -14.81
N PHE A 385 -17.32 -16.71 -15.54
CA PHE A 385 -18.59 -17.16 -14.95
C PHE A 385 -18.35 -18.27 -13.93
N ILE A 386 -17.74 -19.36 -14.33
CA ILE A 386 -17.43 -20.50 -13.44
C ILE A 386 -16.63 -20.06 -12.21
N HIS A 387 -15.65 -19.17 -12.39
CA HIS A 387 -14.84 -18.61 -11.29
C HIS A 387 -15.52 -17.54 -10.47
N THR A 388 -16.72 -17.10 -10.86
CA THR A 388 -17.40 -15.95 -10.23
C THR A 388 -16.48 -14.73 -10.15
N ARG A 389 -15.84 -14.39 -11.28
CA ARG A 389 -14.95 -13.24 -11.43
C ARG A 389 -15.63 -12.12 -12.22
N PHE A 390 -16.94 -11.99 -12.08
CA PHE A 390 -17.65 -10.82 -12.55
C PHE A 390 -17.15 -9.63 -11.74
N GLY A 391 -16.75 -8.57 -12.46
CA GLY A 391 -16.61 -7.25 -11.88
C GLY A 391 -18.00 -6.69 -11.56
N GLU A 392 -18.08 -5.39 -11.30
CA GLU A 392 -19.34 -4.62 -11.18
C GLU A 392 -20.09 -4.50 -12.52
N LEU A 393 -19.97 -5.47 -13.42
CA LEU A 393 -20.71 -5.51 -14.67
C LEU A 393 -22.17 -5.85 -14.34
N GLU A 394 -23.06 -4.95 -14.66
CA GLU A 394 -24.50 -5.23 -14.72
C GLU A 394 -24.72 -6.27 -15.84
N ILE A 395 -24.82 -7.53 -15.46
CA ILE A 395 -25.15 -8.62 -16.38
C ILE A 395 -26.68 -8.64 -16.48
N SER A 396 -27.23 -8.48 -17.68
CA SER A 396 -28.65 -8.66 -17.90
C SER A 396 -29.06 -10.13 -17.66
N ALA A 397 -30.32 -10.37 -17.30
CA ALA A 397 -30.84 -11.72 -17.11
C ALA A 397 -30.60 -12.63 -18.35
N THR A 398 -30.81 -12.10 -19.54
CA THR A 398 -30.57 -12.81 -20.79
C THR A 398 -29.10 -13.19 -20.99
N SER A 399 -28.17 -12.27 -20.68
CA SER A 399 -26.73 -12.53 -20.74
C SER A 399 -26.30 -13.57 -19.71
N TYR A 400 -26.92 -13.56 -18.57
CA TYR A 400 -26.70 -14.54 -17.51
C TYR A 400 -27.10 -15.96 -17.96
N ASP A 401 -28.32 -16.13 -18.47
CA ASP A 401 -28.82 -17.43 -18.97
C ASP A 401 -27.96 -17.99 -20.09
N ASN A 402 -27.48 -17.12 -21.00
CA ASN A 402 -26.55 -17.53 -22.04
C ASN A 402 -25.22 -18.02 -21.43
N LEU A 403 -24.63 -17.28 -20.48
CA LEU A 403 -23.38 -17.68 -19.83
C LEU A 403 -23.51 -18.97 -19.03
N LEU A 404 -24.65 -19.15 -18.35
CA LEU A 404 -24.95 -20.39 -17.63
C LEU A 404 -24.99 -21.57 -18.59
N ARG A 405 -25.75 -21.48 -19.69
CA ARG A 405 -25.84 -22.50 -20.73
C ARG A 405 -24.49 -22.77 -21.40
N ASP A 406 -23.74 -21.71 -21.74
CA ASP A 406 -22.41 -21.85 -22.35
C ASP A 406 -21.43 -22.51 -21.39
N SER A 407 -21.55 -22.23 -20.08
CA SER A 407 -20.75 -22.89 -19.04
C SER A 407 -21.07 -24.38 -18.97
N ASP A 408 -22.34 -24.78 -19.05
CA ASP A 408 -22.75 -26.18 -19.08
C ASP A 408 -22.25 -26.90 -20.35
N ILE A 409 -22.12 -26.21 -21.48
CA ILE A 409 -21.57 -26.75 -22.74
C ILE A 409 -20.05 -26.93 -22.66
N HIS A 410 -19.34 -25.97 -22.10
CA HIS A 410 -17.88 -25.91 -22.17
C HIS A 410 -17.18 -26.57 -20.98
N TYR A 411 -17.83 -26.67 -19.81
CA TYR A 411 -17.20 -27.22 -18.60
C TYR A 411 -16.69 -28.66 -18.73
N PRO A 412 -17.37 -29.60 -19.45
CA PRO A 412 -16.85 -30.96 -19.64
C PRO A 412 -15.44 -31.00 -20.23
N LYS A 413 -15.12 -30.11 -21.15
CA LYS A 413 -13.78 -30.00 -21.72
C LYS A 413 -12.74 -29.64 -20.66
N ALA A 414 -13.09 -28.76 -19.72
CA ALA A 414 -12.21 -28.41 -18.60
C ALA A 414 -12.03 -29.60 -17.65
N VAL A 415 -13.09 -30.35 -17.34
CA VAL A 415 -13.03 -31.58 -16.54
C VAL A 415 -12.07 -32.59 -17.15
N GLU A 416 -12.15 -32.81 -18.46
CA GLU A 416 -11.26 -33.74 -19.16
C GLU A 416 -9.79 -33.36 -19.02
N VAL A 417 -9.46 -32.06 -19.25
CA VAL A 417 -8.09 -31.56 -19.12
C VAL A 417 -7.58 -31.66 -17.68
N LEU A 418 -8.41 -31.31 -16.70
CA LEU A 418 -8.07 -31.41 -15.29
C LEU A 418 -7.88 -32.87 -14.86
N ARG A 419 -8.74 -33.80 -15.30
CA ARG A 419 -8.61 -35.24 -15.01
C ARG A 419 -7.31 -35.79 -15.58
N LYS A 420 -7.03 -35.54 -16.86
CA LYS A 420 -5.75 -35.94 -17.47
C LYS A 420 -4.54 -35.36 -16.73
N GLY A 421 -4.70 -34.16 -16.16
CA GLY A 421 -3.68 -33.49 -15.37
C GLY A 421 -3.40 -34.15 -14.02
N LEU A 422 -4.39 -34.83 -13.42
CA LEU A 422 -4.18 -35.65 -12.21
C LEU A 422 -3.42 -36.93 -12.55
N GLU A 423 -3.71 -37.53 -13.69
CA GLU A 423 -3.05 -38.77 -14.15
C GLU A 423 -1.64 -38.49 -14.67
N ASN A 424 -1.43 -37.33 -15.29
CA ASN A 424 -0.16 -36.91 -15.88
C ASN A 424 0.09 -35.41 -15.63
N PRO A 425 0.84 -35.05 -14.57
CA PRO A 425 1.20 -33.65 -14.28
C PRO A 425 1.93 -32.92 -15.40
N GLU A 426 2.74 -33.63 -16.20
CA GLU A 426 3.45 -33.07 -17.34
C GLU A 426 2.50 -32.60 -18.45
N TYR A 427 1.44 -33.35 -18.72
CA TYR A 427 0.38 -32.93 -19.63
C TYR A 427 -0.19 -31.57 -19.22
N LEU A 428 -0.51 -31.39 -17.96
CA LEU A 428 -1.07 -30.14 -17.45
C LEU A 428 -0.07 -29.00 -17.51
N ARG A 429 1.22 -29.28 -17.25
CA ARG A 429 2.29 -28.30 -17.42
C ARG A 429 2.37 -27.82 -18.88
N ASN A 430 2.28 -28.72 -19.84
CA ASN A 430 2.30 -28.40 -21.25
C ASN A 430 1.09 -27.53 -21.65
N VAL A 431 -0.11 -27.85 -21.16
CA VAL A 431 -1.29 -27.00 -21.32
C VAL A 431 -1.06 -25.60 -20.75
N LEU A 432 -0.37 -25.47 -19.61
CA LEU A 432 -0.07 -24.17 -19.00
C LEU A 432 0.98 -23.37 -19.79
N LEU A 433 1.93 -24.03 -20.46
CA LEU A 433 2.98 -23.41 -21.25
C LEU A 433 2.52 -23.01 -22.67
N GLU A 434 1.52 -23.67 -23.22
CA GLU A 434 0.97 -23.29 -24.52
C GLU A 434 0.54 -21.82 -24.50
N LYS A 435 1.00 -21.05 -25.49
CA LYS A 435 0.53 -19.67 -25.68
C LYS A 435 -0.96 -19.70 -26.05
N VAL A 436 -1.76 -18.94 -25.29
CA VAL A 436 -3.15 -18.69 -25.68
C VAL A 436 -3.09 -18.13 -27.12
N LYS A 437 -3.60 -18.88 -28.08
CA LYS A 437 -3.81 -18.32 -29.44
C LYS A 437 -4.79 -17.14 -29.28
N PRO A 438 -4.48 -15.97 -29.83
CA PRO A 438 -5.33 -14.80 -29.73
C PRO A 438 -6.71 -15.03 -30.33
#